data_b6f58164f22a512b1d179784f6e616c0
#
_entry.id   b6f58164f22a512b1d179784f6e616c0
#
_cell.length_a   1.000
_cell.length_b   1.000
_cell.length_c   1.000
_cell.angle_alpha   90.00
_cell.angle_beta   90.00
_cell.angle_gamma   90.00
#
_symmetry.space_group_name_H-M   'P 1'
#
loop_
_entity.id
_entity.type
_entity.pdbx_description
1 polymer ?
#
loop_
_entity_poly.entity_id
_entity_poly.type
_entity_poly.pdbx_seq_one_letter_code
_entity_poly.pdbx_strand_id
1 'polypeptide(L)'
;MRKAFAFIFAFAAFFLPSFPAAARVASAENYLDSLRSELNARWPRNRTLNLVFHGHSVPSGYFNTPNVRTLEAYPHQVLEIVKGCYPYAVVNSIVTGIGGENSEQGERRFAAEVLTHRPDVLFIDYALNDRAIGLERAAAAWRKMIGRALAEGVRVVLCTPTPDLTSDLLDPETPLALHARQIRELAGEYGVGLADTYGAFVALAREGRDIRSYMAQSNHPNGRGHAVAASEIARWILTPGQHRAFRAGNVLAQMRRVADWQLDNFERQSVEGSRYPDSHAYWSWVNAAMYVGLAGMTDLATEAKYTTFLQTVGRKTRWKPGRNIFFADDLCVGQFYAMFYERYRDSAMIRPTVEALDRVMAAPDTASLNYYAKGSHSRWCWCDAIFMGPTVYARVGRATGDRRYYDYLDREFRVTCDTLYCPEERLFFRDTRYIGMREKNGERVFWGRGNGWVTAGLTVIIDNMPDDYPAKARYVALFREMMERIAGLQGADGFWHASLLDPASYPAPETSATGFFTYSLLWGVNRGLLDRAHYGPVAEKGWRALCEAVHEDGKVGYVQPIGADPQQVGRDDTEVYGVGALLMAGRQMYDYVMKP
;
A
#
# COMPACT_ATOMS: atom_id res chain seq x y z
N MET A 1 -22.07 -42.23 -80.78
CA MET A 1 -20.76 -41.59 -80.71
C MET A 1 -20.94 -40.24 -79.94
N ARG A 2 -20.68 -40.21 -78.63
CA ARG A 2 -20.57 -38.98 -77.83
C ARG A 2 -19.33 -39.12 -76.98
N LYS A 3 -18.33 -38.26 -77.28
CA LYS A 3 -17.06 -38.21 -76.54
C LYS A 3 -17.32 -37.40 -75.24
N ALA A 4 -17.01 -37.97 -74.10
CA ALA A 4 -16.98 -37.33 -72.82
C ALA A 4 -15.60 -36.67 -72.62
N PHE A 5 -15.58 -35.34 -72.40
CA PHE A 5 -14.38 -34.60 -71.96
C PHE A 5 -14.34 -34.60 -70.44
N ALA A 6 -13.30 -35.17 -69.89
CA ALA A 6 -13.02 -35.10 -68.45
C ALA A 6 -12.19 -33.82 -68.19
N PHE A 7 -12.72 -32.89 -67.40
CA PHE A 7 -11.97 -31.71 -66.87
C PHE A 7 -11.27 -32.13 -65.57
N ILE A 8 -9.95 -32.09 -65.59
CA ILE A 8 -9.12 -32.27 -64.40
C ILE A 8 -8.99 -30.86 -63.75
N PHE A 9 -9.61 -30.68 -62.58
CA PHE A 9 -9.34 -29.50 -61.71
C PHE A 9 -8.09 -29.75 -60.92
N ALA A 10 -7.00 -29.05 -61.25
CA ALA A 10 -5.81 -28.98 -60.40
C ALA A 10 -6.07 -27.99 -59.26
N PHE A 11 -6.16 -28.49 -57.99
CA PHE A 11 -6.18 -27.67 -56.80
C PHE A 11 -4.75 -27.17 -56.55
N ALA A 12 -4.51 -25.89 -56.85
CA ALA A 12 -3.31 -25.19 -56.40
C ALA A 12 -3.49 -24.87 -54.91
N ALA A 13 -2.81 -25.60 -54.03
CA ALA A 13 -2.71 -25.25 -52.63
C ALA A 13 -1.85 -23.98 -52.48
N PHE A 14 -2.48 -22.86 -52.21
CA PHE A 14 -1.78 -21.67 -51.80
C PHE A 14 -1.24 -21.86 -50.38
N PHE A 15 0.06 -22.10 -50.27
CA PHE A 15 0.80 -21.96 -49.03
C PHE A 15 0.81 -20.46 -48.69
N LEU A 16 -0.08 -20.02 -47.82
CA LEU A 16 0.07 -18.73 -47.14
C LEU A 16 1.33 -18.82 -46.25
N PRO A 17 2.29 -17.91 -46.36
CA PRO A 17 3.40 -17.89 -45.44
C PRO A 17 2.83 -17.65 -44.04
N SER A 18 3.05 -18.58 -43.10
CA SER A 18 2.81 -18.37 -41.69
C SER A 18 3.74 -17.25 -41.25
N PHE A 19 3.17 -16.05 -41.03
CA PHE A 19 3.88 -15.00 -40.32
C PHE A 19 4.35 -15.58 -38.98
N PRO A 20 5.63 -15.42 -38.60
CA PRO A 20 6.07 -15.83 -37.28
C PRO A 20 5.20 -15.11 -36.27
N ALA A 21 4.65 -15.84 -35.31
CA ALA A 21 3.94 -15.26 -34.19
C ALA A 21 4.82 -14.14 -33.62
N ALA A 22 4.28 -12.95 -33.43
CA ALA A 22 5.04 -11.83 -32.90
C ALA A 22 5.80 -12.28 -31.64
N ALA A 23 7.12 -12.05 -31.64
CA ALA A 23 8.01 -12.38 -30.54
C ALA A 23 7.42 -11.81 -29.22
N ARG A 24 7.07 -12.68 -28.28
CA ARG A 24 6.34 -12.30 -27.07
C ARG A 24 7.00 -12.93 -25.85
N VAL A 25 7.25 -12.14 -24.82
CA VAL A 25 7.66 -12.61 -23.49
C VAL A 25 6.69 -13.68 -22.99
N ALA A 26 7.20 -14.72 -22.33
CA ALA A 26 6.37 -15.75 -21.71
C ALA A 26 5.34 -15.17 -20.72
N SER A 27 4.26 -15.90 -20.48
CA SER A 27 3.29 -15.50 -19.47
C SER A 27 3.73 -15.98 -18.09
N ALA A 28 3.83 -15.07 -17.12
CA ALA A 28 4.15 -15.42 -15.74
C ALA A 28 3.08 -16.32 -15.10
N GLU A 29 1.88 -16.36 -15.66
CA GLU A 29 0.79 -17.18 -15.14
C GLU A 29 1.05 -18.70 -15.30
N ASN A 30 1.69 -19.10 -16.41
CA ASN A 30 1.81 -20.52 -16.76
C ASN A 30 3.24 -20.99 -17.14
N TYR A 31 4.17 -20.08 -17.39
CA TYR A 31 5.52 -20.45 -17.88
C TYR A 31 6.26 -21.41 -16.94
N LEU A 32 6.09 -21.28 -15.63
CA LEU A 32 6.73 -22.12 -14.62
C LEU A 32 5.75 -23.10 -13.92
N ASP A 33 4.64 -23.49 -14.57
CA ASP A 33 3.66 -24.41 -13.96
C ASP A 33 4.26 -25.76 -13.57
N SER A 34 5.18 -26.30 -14.38
CA SER A 34 5.88 -27.54 -14.04
C SER A 34 6.69 -27.39 -12.75
N LEU A 35 7.43 -26.27 -12.60
CA LEU A 35 8.16 -25.97 -11.37
C LEU A 35 7.22 -25.83 -10.16
N ARG A 36 6.10 -25.11 -10.33
CA ARG A 36 5.10 -24.94 -9.26
C ARG A 36 4.50 -26.26 -8.80
N SER A 37 4.26 -27.18 -9.74
CA SER A 37 3.82 -28.54 -9.42
C SER A 37 4.84 -29.28 -8.57
N GLU A 38 6.13 -29.20 -8.92
CA GLU A 38 7.22 -29.80 -8.16
C GLU A 38 7.42 -29.15 -6.79
N LEU A 39 7.30 -27.82 -6.69
CA LEU A 39 7.36 -27.08 -5.41
C LEU A 39 6.24 -27.49 -4.44
N ASN A 40 5.08 -27.92 -4.94
CA ASN A 40 3.97 -28.43 -4.13
C ASN A 40 4.12 -29.91 -3.74
N ALA A 41 5.06 -30.64 -4.34
CA ALA A 41 5.26 -32.05 -4.04
C ALA A 41 5.74 -32.23 -2.60
N ARG A 42 5.23 -33.31 -1.94
CA ARG A 42 5.59 -33.68 -0.56
C ARG A 42 6.37 -34.97 -0.55
N TRP A 43 7.21 -35.12 0.47
CA TRP A 43 7.89 -36.39 0.69
C TRP A 43 6.89 -37.56 0.71
N PRO A 44 7.19 -38.73 0.08
CA PRO A 44 8.45 -39.10 -0.57
C PRO A 44 8.53 -38.76 -2.07
N ARG A 45 7.61 -37.93 -2.62
CA ARG A 45 7.54 -37.60 -4.05
C ARG A 45 8.25 -36.31 -4.44
N ASN A 46 8.70 -35.52 -3.45
CA ASN A 46 9.47 -34.31 -3.71
C ASN A 46 10.94 -34.64 -4.03
N ARG A 47 11.55 -33.78 -4.78
CA ARG A 47 13.00 -33.78 -5.07
C ARG A 47 13.59 -32.41 -4.75
N THR A 48 14.91 -32.32 -4.77
CA THR A 48 15.61 -31.05 -4.69
C THR A 48 15.44 -30.27 -5.99
N LEU A 49 15.10 -28.98 -5.87
CA LEU A 49 14.93 -28.03 -6.96
C LEU A 49 16.03 -26.97 -6.88
N ASN A 50 16.65 -26.67 -8.02
CA ASN A 50 17.76 -25.72 -8.11
C ASN A 50 17.32 -24.44 -8.82
N LEU A 51 17.21 -23.35 -8.07
CA LEU A 51 17.08 -21.98 -8.58
C LEU A 51 18.49 -21.43 -8.73
N VAL A 52 18.97 -21.23 -9.97
CA VAL A 52 20.33 -20.76 -10.24
C VAL A 52 20.30 -19.32 -10.69
N PHE A 53 21.11 -18.48 -10.06
CA PHE A 53 21.24 -17.05 -10.33
C PHE A 53 22.63 -16.78 -10.89
N HIS A 54 22.69 -16.52 -12.19
CA HIS A 54 23.92 -16.27 -12.93
C HIS A 54 24.08 -14.80 -13.26
N GLY A 55 25.16 -14.19 -12.83
CA GLY A 55 25.32 -12.76 -13.00
C GLY A 55 26.62 -12.21 -12.43
N HIS A 56 26.53 -10.99 -11.93
CA HIS A 56 27.66 -10.21 -11.46
C HIS A 56 27.60 -9.93 -9.94
N SER A 57 28.10 -8.75 -9.50
CA SER A 57 28.16 -8.36 -8.09
C SER A 57 26.78 -8.26 -7.40
N VAL A 58 25.73 -7.82 -8.11
CA VAL A 58 24.41 -7.61 -7.50
C VAL A 58 23.81 -8.92 -7.00
N PRO A 59 23.62 -9.97 -7.82
CA PRO A 59 23.13 -11.25 -7.31
C PRO A 59 24.08 -11.90 -6.28
N SER A 60 25.39 -11.60 -6.33
CA SER A 60 26.36 -12.07 -5.33
C SER A 60 26.23 -11.38 -3.97
N GLY A 61 25.47 -10.29 -3.88
CA GLY A 61 25.20 -9.58 -2.63
C GLY A 61 26.23 -8.49 -2.27
N TYR A 62 26.92 -7.92 -3.25
CA TYR A 62 27.70 -6.72 -2.98
C TYR A 62 26.81 -5.56 -2.65
N PHE A 63 27.10 -4.89 -1.53
CA PHE A 63 26.44 -3.67 -1.07
C PHE A 63 27.39 -2.47 -1.29
N ASN A 64 27.90 -1.87 -0.24
CA ASN A 64 28.99 -0.92 -0.35
C ASN A 64 30.31 -1.70 -0.33
N THR A 65 31.00 -1.71 -1.46
CA THR A 65 32.25 -2.45 -1.64
C THR A 65 33.29 -2.07 -0.56
N PRO A 66 33.94 -3.02 0.11
CA PRO A 66 33.99 -4.45 -0.20
C PRO A 66 32.97 -5.33 0.52
N ASN A 67 31.96 -4.77 1.17
CA ASN A 67 30.99 -5.55 1.95
C ASN A 67 30.08 -6.39 1.06
N VAL A 68 29.97 -7.68 1.39
CA VAL A 68 29.08 -8.64 0.75
C VAL A 68 28.08 -9.13 1.78
N ARG A 69 26.80 -8.96 1.51
CA ARG A 69 25.68 -9.36 2.37
C ARG A 69 24.82 -10.38 1.64
N THR A 70 25.37 -11.56 1.45
CA THR A 70 24.77 -12.64 0.66
C THR A 70 23.33 -12.95 1.11
N LEU A 71 23.05 -12.98 2.42
CA LEU A 71 21.72 -13.31 2.96
C LEU A 71 20.68 -12.20 2.73
N GLU A 72 21.13 -10.96 2.49
CA GLU A 72 20.24 -9.84 2.16
C GLU A 72 20.09 -9.64 0.64
N ALA A 73 20.84 -10.39 -0.19
CA ALA A 73 20.76 -10.32 -1.64
C ALA A 73 19.47 -10.95 -2.18
N TYR A 74 18.99 -10.47 -3.32
CA TYR A 74 17.71 -10.93 -3.88
C TYR A 74 17.62 -12.45 -4.11
N PRO A 75 18.67 -13.22 -4.43
CA PRO A 75 18.56 -14.69 -4.57
C PRO A 75 18.14 -15.38 -3.27
N HIS A 76 18.62 -14.88 -2.11
CA HIS A 76 18.22 -15.42 -0.80
C HIS A 76 16.83 -14.93 -0.39
N GLN A 77 16.50 -13.66 -0.65
CA GLN A 77 15.14 -13.16 -0.41
C GLN A 77 14.10 -13.92 -1.25
N VAL A 78 14.42 -14.28 -2.51
CA VAL A 78 13.56 -15.16 -3.33
C VAL A 78 13.39 -16.52 -2.66
N LEU A 79 14.47 -17.11 -2.13
CA LEU A 79 14.39 -18.40 -1.43
C LEU A 79 13.47 -18.30 -0.21
N GLU A 80 13.56 -17.25 0.59
CA GLU A 80 12.68 -17.00 1.74
C GLU A 80 11.22 -16.90 1.32
N ILE A 81 10.91 -16.12 0.26
CA ILE A 81 9.58 -15.96 -0.29
C ILE A 81 9.03 -17.32 -0.76
N VAL A 82 9.84 -18.09 -1.52
CA VAL A 82 9.46 -19.41 -2.02
C VAL A 82 9.19 -20.38 -0.88
N LYS A 83 10.07 -20.42 0.13
CA LYS A 83 9.88 -21.28 1.31
C LYS A 83 8.68 -20.89 2.15
N GLY A 84 8.36 -19.59 2.24
CA GLY A 84 7.14 -19.11 2.88
C GLY A 84 5.86 -19.62 2.19
N CYS A 85 5.87 -19.71 0.87
CA CYS A 85 4.73 -20.18 0.07
C CYS A 85 4.69 -21.70 -0.16
N TYR A 86 5.86 -22.37 -0.14
CA TYR A 86 6.01 -23.80 -0.41
C TYR A 86 6.81 -24.49 0.73
N PRO A 87 6.22 -24.66 1.92
CA PRO A 87 6.95 -25.11 3.11
C PRO A 87 7.54 -26.51 3.00
N TYR A 88 6.98 -27.36 2.13
CA TYR A 88 7.43 -28.75 1.93
C TYR A 88 8.47 -28.92 0.81
N ALA A 89 8.72 -27.88 0.01
CA ALA A 89 9.68 -27.94 -1.08
C ALA A 89 11.12 -27.99 -0.56
N VAL A 90 11.97 -28.79 -1.20
CA VAL A 90 13.42 -28.77 -1.01
C VAL A 90 14.01 -27.93 -2.12
N VAL A 91 14.53 -26.74 -1.80
CA VAL A 91 14.98 -25.74 -2.77
C VAL A 91 16.37 -25.24 -2.44
N ASN A 92 17.24 -25.24 -3.42
CA ASN A 92 18.52 -24.56 -3.37
C ASN A 92 18.45 -23.22 -4.12
N SER A 93 19.01 -22.17 -3.54
CA SER A 93 19.35 -20.92 -4.22
C SER A 93 20.84 -20.91 -4.47
N ILE A 94 21.24 -21.08 -5.73
CA ILE A 94 22.64 -21.21 -6.15
C ILE A 94 23.04 -19.97 -6.91
N VAL A 95 24.02 -19.25 -6.40
CA VAL A 95 24.54 -18.01 -7.02
C VAL A 95 25.87 -18.32 -7.67
N THR A 96 25.97 -18.12 -8.98
CA THR A 96 27.19 -18.27 -9.78
C THR A 96 27.70 -16.90 -10.26
N GLY A 97 27.36 -15.82 -9.53
CA GLY A 97 27.77 -14.46 -9.87
C GLY A 97 29.23 -14.17 -9.48
N ILE A 98 29.92 -13.40 -10.31
CA ILE A 98 31.28 -12.89 -10.04
C ILE A 98 31.29 -11.37 -10.15
N GLY A 99 31.81 -10.70 -9.12
CA GLY A 99 31.89 -9.23 -9.08
C GLY A 99 32.63 -8.62 -10.28
N GLY A 100 32.01 -7.61 -10.92
CA GLY A 100 32.61 -6.92 -12.08
C GLY A 100 32.48 -7.64 -13.43
N GLU A 101 31.94 -8.86 -13.45
CA GLU A 101 31.82 -9.68 -14.66
C GLU A 101 30.72 -9.15 -15.60
N ASN A 102 30.97 -9.21 -16.92
CA ASN A 102 30.00 -8.96 -17.97
C ASN A 102 29.50 -10.29 -18.60
N SER A 103 28.51 -10.21 -19.48
CA SER A 103 27.88 -11.39 -20.08
C SER A 103 28.82 -12.23 -20.94
N GLU A 104 29.82 -11.67 -21.62
CA GLU A 104 30.83 -12.45 -22.37
C GLU A 104 31.67 -13.33 -21.45
N GLN A 105 32.06 -12.78 -20.29
CA GLN A 105 32.84 -13.52 -19.31
C GLN A 105 31.97 -14.63 -18.69
N GLY A 106 30.71 -14.32 -18.34
CA GLY A 106 29.75 -15.31 -17.85
C GLY A 106 29.48 -16.42 -18.85
N GLU A 107 29.37 -16.10 -20.15
CA GLU A 107 29.14 -17.09 -21.20
C GLU A 107 30.28 -18.12 -21.30
N ARG A 108 31.54 -17.68 -21.15
CA ARG A 108 32.69 -18.60 -21.23
C ARG A 108 32.67 -19.70 -20.19
N ARG A 109 32.18 -19.44 -19.00
CA ARG A 109 32.11 -20.41 -17.89
C ARG A 109 30.73 -21.06 -17.75
N PHE A 110 29.76 -20.67 -18.58
CA PHE A 110 28.35 -21.03 -18.44
C PHE A 110 28.10 -22.56 -18.39
N ALA A 111 28.71 -23.32 -19.28
CA ALA A 111 28.53 -24.77 -19.31
C ALA A 111 29.16 -25.46 -18.09
N ALA A 112 30.35 -25.03 -17.66
CA ALA A 112 31.11 -25.66 -16.60
C ALA A 112 30.64 -25.28 -15.19
N GLU A 113 30.14 -24.06 -15.00
CA GLU A 113 29.85 -23.52 -13.68
C GLU A 113 28.37 -23.21 -13.45
N VAL A 114 27.51 -23.29 -14.49
CA VAL A 114 26.08 -23.02 -14.37
C VAL A 114 25.25 -24.28 -14.68
N LEU A 115 25.43 -24.88 -15.87
CA LEU A 115 24.64 -26.03 -16.27
C LEU A 115 24.94 -27.30 -15.43
N THR A 116 26.15 -27.41 -14.87
CA THR A 116 26.53 -28.47 -13.94
C THR A 116 25.69 -28.50 -12.66
N HIS A 117 25.07 -27.39 -12.26
CA HIS A 117 24.12 -27.32 -11.16
C HIS A 117 22.72 -27.84 -11.52
N ARG A 118 22.50 -28.26 -12.78
CA ARG A 118 21.19 -28.75 -13.26
C ARG A 118 20.05 -27.84 -12.86
N PRO A 119 20.01 -26.59 -13.38
CA PRO A 119 18.99 -25.64 -13.01
C PRO A 119 17.58 -26.14 -13.38
N ASP A 120 16.63 -26.05 -12.47
CA ASP A 120 15.19 -26.13 -12.78
C ASP A 120 14.72 -24.80 -13.38
N VAL A 121 15.23 -23.69 -12.83
CA VAL A 121 15.09 -22.36 -13.38
C VAL A 121 16.42 -21.61 -13.27
N LEU A 122 16.77 -20.93 -14.35
CA LEU A 122 17.94 -20.07 -14.46
C LEU A 122 17.52 -18.61 -14.58
N PHE A 123 18.05 -17.79 -13.69
CA PHE A 123 17.95 -16.32 -13.72
C PHE A 123 19.27 -15.75 -14.23
N ILE A 124 19.23 -14.86 -15.26
CA ILE A 124 20.45 -14.26 -15.85
C ILE A 124 20.39 -12.75 -15.64
N ASP A 125 21.46 -12.17 -15.05
CA ASP A 125 21.58 -10.75 -14.67
C ASP A 125 23.00 -10.23 -14.93
N TYR A 126 23.23 -9.58 -16.10
CA TYR A 126 24.55 -9.05 -16.49
C TYR A 126 24.53 -7.60 -16.98
N ALA A 127 23.36 -7.03 -17.29
CA ALA A 127 23.22 -5.77 -18.01
C ALA A 127 23.96 -4.58 -17.40
N LEU A 128 24.14 -4.56 -16.08
CA LEU A 128 24.84 -3.47 -15.40
C LEU A 128 26.29 -3.31 -15.91
N ASN A 129 27.01 -4.42 -16.08
CA ASN A 129 28.41 -4.43 -16.53
C ASN A 129 28.54 -4.55 -18.07
N ASP A 130 27.50 -4.96 -18.76
CA ASP A 130 27.47 -5.07 -20.22
C ASP A 130 27.61 -3.73 -20.93
N ARG A 131 27.38 -2.61 -20.23
CA ARG A 131 27.69 -1.26 -20.73
C ARG A 131 29.13 -1.12 -21.22
N ALA A 132 30.05 -1.88 -20.63
CA ALA A 132 31.46 -1.83 -21.00
C ALA A 132 31.78 -2.53 -22.33
N ILE A 133 30.93 -3.48 -22.77
CA ILE A 133 31.16 -4.23 -24.01
C ILE A 133 30.18 -3.83 -25.14
N GLY A 134 29.15 -3.06 -24.82
CA GLY A 134 28.14 -2.57 -25.75
C GLY A 134 27.09 -3.59 -26.14
N LEU A 135 25.98 -3.10 -26.73
CA LEU A 135 24.76 -3.86 -26.99
C LEU A 135 24.98 -5.08 -27.88
N GLU A 136 25.75 -4.97 -28.96
CA GLU A 136 25.93 -6.07 -29.92
C GLU A 136 26.62 -7.27 -29.28
N ARG A 137 27.75 -7.04 -28.61
CA ARG A 137 28.51 -8.08 -27.94
C ARG A 137 27.73 -8.70 -26.79
N ALA A 138 27.05 -7.86 -25.98
CA ALA A 138 26.17 -8.32 -24.93
C ALA A 138 25.09 -9.25 -25.49
N ALA A 139 24.33 -8.81 -26.51
CA ALA A 139 23.28 -9.62 -27.13
C ALA A 139 23.79 -10.98 -27.64
N ALA A 140 24.99 -11.00 -28.23
CA ALA A 140 25.58 -12.26 -28.72
C ALA A 140 25.86 -13.25 -27.56
N ALA A 141 26.39 -12.77 -26.43
CA ALA A 141 26.64 -13.58 -25.24
C ALA A 141 25.33 -14.07 -24.59
N TRP A 142 24.35 -13.18 -24.42
CA TRP A 142 23.04 -13.53 -23.89
C TRP A 142 22.35 -14.62 -24.73
N ARG A 143 22.32 -14.48 -26.07
CA ARG A 143 21.73 -15.47 -26.98
C ARG A 143 22.37 -16.85 -26.83
N LYS A 144 23.69 -16.93 -26.66
CA LYS A 144 24.38 -18.20 -26.44
C LYS A 144 23.98 -18.83 -25.10
N MET A 145 23.94 -18.07 -24.01
CA MET A 145 23.53 -18.59 -22.70
C MET A 145 22.08 -19.05 -22.72
N ILE A 146 21.15 -18.26 -23.27
CA ILE A 146 19.73 -18.60 -23.38
C ILE A 146 19.56 -19.86 -24.24
N GLY A 147 20.17 -19.89 -25.43
CA GLY A 147 20.06 -21.03 -26.36
C GLY A 147 20.59 -22.34 -25.75
N ARG A 148 21.73 -22.29 -25.04
CA ARG A 148 22.28 -23.47 -24.35
C ARG A 148 21.37 -23.95 -23.22
N ALA A 149 20.86 -23.03 -22.38
CA ALA A 149 19.95 -23.39 -21.29
C ALA A 149 18.67 -24.04 -21.82
N LEU A 150 18.07 -23.47 -22.87
CA LEU A 150 16.87 -24.01 -23.49
C LEU A 150 17.12 -25.39 -24.14
N ALA A 151 18.28 -25.61 -24.75
CA ALA A 151 18.65 -26.91 -25.32
C ALA A 151 18.76 -28.02 -24.26
N GLU A 152 19.13 -27.66 -23.02
CA GLU A 152 19.14 -28.57 -21.85
C GLU A 152 17.78 -28.68 -21.15
N GLY A 153 16.71 -28.05 -21.69
CA GLY A 153 15.38 -28.06 -21.11
C GLY A 153 15.20 -27.17 -19.88
N VAL A 154 16.18 -26.28 -19.59
CA VAL A 154 16.15 -25.36 -18.45
C VAL A 154 15.15 -24.21 -18.73
N ARG A 155 14.31 -23.89 -17.76
CA ARG A 155 13.47 -22.68 -17.81
C ARG A 155 14.33 -21.45 -17.52
N VAL A 156 14.21 -20.42 -18.36
CA VAL A 156 15.03 -19.20 -18.27
C VAL A 156 14.15 -17.99 -17.94
N VAL A 157 14.59 -17.18 -16.99
CA VAL A 157 14.02 -15.87 -16.68
C VAL A 157 15.14 -14.83 -16.77
N LEU A 158 15.00 -13.86 -17.67
CA LEU A 158 15.96 -12.78 -17.82
C LEU A 158 15.65 -11.68 -16.81
N CYS A 159 16.69 -11.10 -16.20
CA CYS A 159 16.56 -10.01 -15.25
C CYS A 159 17.07 -8.72 -15.90
N THR A 160 16.24 -7.67 -15.96
CA THR A 160 16.72 -6.33 -16.28
C THR A 160 17.50 -5.76 -15.08
N PRO A 161 18.48 -4.85 -15.29
CA PRO A 161 19.39 -4.42 -14.23
C PRO A 161 18.71 -3.64 -13.10
N THR A 162 19.38 -3.61 -11.95
CA THR A 162 19.11 -2.61 -10.90
C THR A 162 19.65 -1.23 -11.34
N PRO A 163 19.21 -0.12 -10.70
CA PRO A 163 19.66 1.23 -11.06
C PRO A 163 21.16 1.46 -10.90
N ASP A 164 21.65 2.47 -11.60
CA ASP A 164 22.94 3.12 -11.34
C ASP A 164 22.70 4.63 -11.15
N LEU A 165 23.00 5.15 -9.97
CA LEU A 165 22.78 6.55 -9.60
C LEU A 165 23.67 7.55 -10.38
N THR A 166 24.59 7.06 -11.21
CA THR A 166 25.42 7.89 -12.07
C THR A 166 24.74 8.29 -13.38
N SER A 167 23.56 7.74 -13.66
CA SER A 167 22.75 8.05 -14.85
C SER A 167 21.30 8.35 -14.45
N ASP A 168 20.61 9.17 -15.26
CA ASP A 168 19.20 9.43 -15.08
C ASP A 168 18.38 8.17 -15.40
N LEU A 169 17.70 7.64 -14.37
CA LEU A 169 16.85 6.46 -14.49
C LEU A 169 15.63 6.70 -15.38
N LEU A 170 15.17 7.94 -15.50
CA LEU A 170 13.98 8.30 -16.29
C LEU A 170 14.30 8.59 -17.76
N ASP A 171 15.57 8.78 -18.10
CA ASP A 171 16.02 8.94 -19.49
C ASP A 171 16.11 7.56 -20.18
N PRO A 172 15.25 7.27 -21.19
CA PRO A 172 15.21 5.98 -21.87
C PRO A 172 16.41 5.74 -22.81
N GLU A 173 17.25 6.74 -23.05
CA GLU A 173 18.40 6.66 -23.93
C GLU A 173 19.74 6.48 -23.21
N THR A 174 19.71 6.38 -21.86
CA THR A 174 20.92 6.05 -21.10
C THR A 174 21.42 4.65 -21.46
N PRO A 175 22.75 4.40 -21.41
CA PRO A 175 23.30 3.07 -21.73
C PRO A 175 22.63 1.94 -20.94
N LEU A 176 22.28 2.17 -19.66
CA LEU A 176 21.62 1.16 -18.84
C LEU A 176 20.17 0.91 -19.27
N ALA A 177 19.45 1.97 -19.65
CA ALA A 177 18.08 1.85 -20.18
C ALA A 177 18.06 1.10 -21.52
N LEU A 178 19.05 1.33 -22.38
CA LEU A 178 19.21 0.61 -23.66
C LEU A 178 19.47 -0.88 -23.44
N HIS A 179 20.33 -1.26 -22.48
CA HIS A 179 20.54 -2.65 -22.11
C HIS A 179 19.28 -3.28 -21.50
N ALA A 180 18.55 -2.56 -20.66
CA ALA A 180 17.26 -3.05 -20.15
C ALA A 180 16.24 -3.30 -21.28
N ARG A 181 16.18 -2.41 -22.30
CA ARG A 181 15.36 -2.59 -23.51
C ARG A 181 15.77 -3.85 -24.26
N GLN A 182 17.08 -4.04 -24.50
CA GLN A 182 17.63 -5.22 -25.19
C GLN A 182 17.24 -6.53 -24.49
N ILE A 183 17.26 -6.57 -23.16
CA ILE A 183 16.87 -7.78 -22.41
C ILE A 183 15.38 -8.07 -22.57
N ARG A 184 14.52 -7.04 -22.59
CA ARG A 184 13.07 -7.22 -22.89
C ARG A 184 12.86 -7.78 -24.30
N GLU A 185 13.62 -7.31 -25.27
CA GLU A 185 13.58 -7.79 -26.66
C GLU A 185 14.06 -9.26 -26.73
N LEU A 186 15.15 -9.62 -26.06
CA LEU A 186 15.65 -10.99 -26.00
C LEU A 186 14.65 -11.93 -25.30
N ALA A 187 13.99 -11.48 -24.22
CA ALA A 187 12.95 -12.27 -23.58
C ALA A 187 11.79 -12.56 -24.52
N GLY A 188 11.39 -11.57 -25.33
CA GLY A 188 10.40 -11.72 -26.38
C GLY A 188 10.87 -12.65 -27.52
N GLU A 189 12.11 -12.48 -28.00
CA GLU A 189 12.72 -13.27 -29.07
C GLU A 189 12.71 -14.77 -28.77
N TYR A 190 13.03 -15.13 -27.51
CA TYR A 190 13.09 -16.53 -27.08
C TYR A 190 11.83 -17.06 -26.41
N GLY A 191 10.84 -16.19 -26.16
CA GLY A 191 9.62 -16.58 -25.45
C GLY A 191 9.88 -17.05 -24.01
N VAL A 192 10.87 -16.45 -23.33
CA VAL A 192 11.27 -16.78 -21.96
C VAL A 192 10.73 -15.76 -20.95
N GLY A 193 10.91 -16.03 -19.65
CA GLY A 193 10.50 -15.14 -18.57
C GLY A 193 11.31 -13.85 -18.51
N LEU A 194 10.72 -12.80 -17.93
CA LEU A 194 11.34 -11.47 -17.74
C LEU A 194 11.01 -10.91 -16.36
N ALA A 195 11.99 -10.86 -15.48
CA ALA A 195 11.92 -10.09 -14.23
C ALA A 195 12.38 -8.66 -14.52
N ASP A 196 11.40 -7.73 -14.67
CA ASP A 196 11.69 -6.35 -15.10
C ASP A 196 12.00 -5.43 -13.93
N THR A 197 13.10 -5.72 -13.24
CA THR A 197 13.60 -4.93 -12.09
C THR A 197 13.83 -3.47 -12.46
N TYR A 198 14.43 -3.18 -13.62
CA TYR A 198 14.64 -1.81 -14.09
C TYR A 198 13.32 -1.05 -14.23
N GLY A 199 12.30 -1.69 -14.84
CA GLY A 199 10.97 -1.12 -14.98
C GLY A 199 10.30 -0.84 -13.62
N ALA A 200 10.48 -1.72 -12.65
CA ALA A 200 9.99 -1.50 -11.29
C ALA A 200 10.63 -0.26 -10.62
N PHE A 201 11.95 -0.06 -10.78
CA PHE A 201 12.62 1.14 -10.29
C PHE A 201 12.24 2.42 -11.05
N VAL A 202 12.03 2.34 -12.37
CA VAL A 202 11.49 3.47 -13.16
C VAL A 202 10.11 3.87 -12.65
N ALA A 203 9.26 2.90 -12.31
CA ALA A 203 7.94 3.18 -11.73
C ALA A 203 8.08 3.91 -10.38
N LEU A 204 8.96 3.45 -9.49
CA LEU A 204 9.26 4.12 -8.22
C LEU A 204 9.77 5.56 -8.41
N ALA A 205 10.68 5.78 -9.37
CA ALA A 205 11.20 7.11 -9.67
C ALA A 205 10.10 8.06 -10.21
N ARG A 206 9.22 7.56 -11.10
CA ARG A 206 8.07 8.32 -11.60
C ARG A 206 7.07 8.67 -10.51
N GLU A 207 7.02 7.89 -9.45
CA GLU A 207 6.22 8.16 -8.25
C GLU A 207 6.91 9.16 -7.29
N GLY A 208 8.04 9.73 -7.68
CA GLY A 208 8.80 10.70 -6.87
C GLY A 208 9.61 10.08 -5.74
N ARG A 209 9.87 8.75 -5.78
CA ARG A 209 10.67 8.09 -4.75
C ARG A 209 12.13 8.43 -4.88
N ASP A 210 12.78 8.69 -3.76
CA ASP A 210 14.25 8.83 -3.74
C ASP A 210 14.90 7.45 -3.92
N ILE A 211 15.37 7.20 -5.15
CA ILE A 211 16.03 5.94 -5.51
C ILE A 211 17.31 5.70 -4.70
N ARG A 212 17.97 6.76 -4.18
CA ARG A 212 19.13 6.62 -3.31
C ARG A 212 18.81 5.83 -2.05
N SER A 213 17.58 5.93 -1.52
CA SER A 213 17.14 5.18 -0.34
C SER A 213 17.07 3.65 -0.55
N TYR A 214 17.13 3.19 -1.79
CA TYR A 214 17.19 1.77 -2.19
C TYR A 214 18.59 1.28 -2.53
N MET A 215 19.59 2.15 -2.45
CA MET A 215 20.94 1.85 -2.87
C MET A 215 21.91 1.87 -1.69
N ALA A 216 22.86 0.95 -1.69
CA ALA A 216 23.98 0.91 -0.74
C ALA A 216 25.18 1.72 -1.25
N GLN A 217 25.36 1.76 -2.57
CA GLN A 217 26.28 2.66 -3.31
C GLN A 217 25.67 2.96 -4.69
N SER A 218 26.39 3.68 -5.55
CA SER A 218 25.84 4.16 -6.83
C SER A 218 25.21 3.07 -7.70
N ASN A 219 25.78 1.87 -7.72
CA ASN A 219 25.39 0.77 -8.62
C ASN A 219 25.06 -0.55 -7.89
N HIS A 220 25.05 -0.56 -6.57
CA HIS A 220 24.64 -1.72 -5.78
C HIS A 220 23.43 -1.38 -4.91
N PRO A 221 22.35 -2.14 -4.97
CA PRO A 221 21.18 -1.96 -4.11
C PRO A 221 21.48 -2.32 -2.65
N ASN A 222 20.76 -1.71 -1.71
CA ASN A 222 20.68 -2.18 -0.32
C ASN A 222 19.57 -3.24 -0.17
N GLY A 223 19.31 -3.71 1.06
CA GLY A 223 18.28 -4.73 1.32
C GLY A 223 16.90 -4.38 0.76
N ARG A 224 16.50 -3.08 0.80
CA ARG A 224 15.24 -2.61 0.20
C ARG A 224 15.27 -2.69 -1.33
N GLY A 225 16.38 -2.32 -1.94
CA GLY A 225 16.55 -2.43 -3.39
C GLY A 225 16.57 -3.89 -3.86
N HIS A 226 17.22 -4.78 -3.11
CA HIS A 226 17.15 -6.22 -3.37
C HIS A 226 15.72 -6.78 -3.23
N ALA A 227 14.90 -6.25 -2.30
CA ALA A 227 13.51 -6.68 -2.16
C ALA A 227 12.65 -6.33 -3.39
N VAL A 228 12.93 -5.22 -4.08
CA VAL A 228 12.28 -4.89 -5.37
C VAL A 228 12.60 -5.98 -6.41
N ALA A 229 13.87 -6.33 -6.59
CA ALA A 229 14.28 -7.39 -7.53
C ALA A 229 13.69 -8.76 -7.13
N ALA A 230 13.72 -9.11 -5.84
CA ALA A 230 13.15 -10.36 -5.33
C ALA A 230 11.64 -10.46 -5.61
N SER A 231 10.90 -9.37 -5.46
CA SER A 231 9.46 -9.33 -5.75
C SER A 231 9.16 -9.58 -7.24
N GLU A 232 9.93 -8.96 -8.14
CA GLU A 232 9.78 -9.18 -9.59
C GLU A 232 10.09 -10.63 -10.00
N ILE A 233 11.11 -11.24 -9.39
CA ILE A 233 11.46 -12.65 -9.64
C ILE A 233 10.40 -13.58 -9.03
N ALA A 234 9.97 -13.34 -7.80
CA ALA A 234 8.97 -14.16 -7.11
C ALA A 234 7.64 -14.22 -7.88
N ARG A 235 7.26 -13.17 -8.60
CA ARG A 235 6.09 -13.12 -9.48
C ARG A 235 6.07 -14.26 -10.52
N TRP A 236 7.24 -14.73 -10.96
CA TRP A 236 7.36 -15.85 -11.89
C TRP A 236 7.18 -17.19 -11.21
N ILE A 237 7.69 -17.35 -9.99
CA ILE A 237 7.68 -18.63 -9.25
C ILE A 237 6.33 -18.86 -8.56
N LEU A 238 5.73 -17.81 -7.99
CA LEU A 238 4.46 -17.90 -7.27
C LEU A 238 3.27 -17.96 -8.23
N THR A 239 2.21 -18.64 -7.83
CA THR A 239 0.91 -18.47 -8.49
C THR A 239 0.38 -17.03 -8.24
N PRO A 240 -0.53 -16.52 -9.09
CA PRO A 240 -1.12 -15.19 -8.85
C PRO A 240 -1.73 -15.05 -7.45
N GLY A 241 -2.38 -16.10 -6.93
CA GLY A 241 -2.93 -16.11 -5.58
C GLY A 241 -1.86 -16.02 -4.48
N GLN A 242 -0.78 -16.81 -4.61
CA GLN A 242 0.35 -16.78 -3.68
C GLN A 242 1.09 -15.43 -3.72
N HIS A 243 1.24 -14.84 -4.91
CA HIS A 243 1.86 -13.52 -5.04
C HIS A 243 1.02 -12.44 -4.36
N ARG A 244 -0.32 -12.47 -4.49
CA ARG A 244 -1.21 -11.59 -3.73
C ARG A 244 -1.07 -11.80 -2.21
N ALA A 245 -1.07 -13.05 -1.76
CA ALA A 245 -0.89 -13.37 -0.34
C ALA A 245 0.47 -12.90 0.20
N PHE A 246 1.54 -13.00 -0.57
CA PHE A 246 2.85 -12.46 -0.22
C PHE A 246 2.81 -10.93 -0.07
N ARG A 247 2.24 -10.21 -1.03
CA ARG A 247 2.08 -8.75 -0.95
C ARG A 247 1.22 -8.34 0.25
N ALA A 248 0.12 -9.04 0.52
CA ALA A 248 -0.73 -8.79 1.68
C ALA A 248 0.00 -9.09 3.00
N GLY A 249 0.83 -10.13 3.04
CA GLY A 249 1.71 -10.44 4.17
C GLY A 249 2.68 -9.30 4.48
N ASN A 250 3.25 -8.65 3.48
CA ASN A 250 4.11 -7.47 3.65
C ASN A 250 3.34 -6.28 4.25
N VAL A 251 2.10 -6.05 3.80
CA VAL A 251 1.23 -5.03 4.40
C VAL A 251 1.00 -5.31 5.87
N LEU A 252 0.65 -6.56 6.21
CA LEU A 252 0.41 -6.96 7.59
C LEU A 252 1.68 -6.88 8.46
N ALA A 253 2.84 -7.22 7.92
CA ALA A 253 4.13 -7.06 8.62
C ALA A 253 4.41 -5.59 8.97
N GLN A 254 4.12 -4.67 8.04
CA GLN A 254 4.24 -3.23 8.28
C GLN A 254 3.27 -2.75 9.37
N MET A 255 2.00 -3.20 9.32
CA MET A 255 1.01 -2.87 10.35
C MET A 255 1.44 -3.36 11.74
N ARG A 256 1.97 -4.60 11.84
CA ARG A 256 2.50 -5.16 13.10
C ARG A 256 3.64 -4.32 13.64
N ARG A 257 4.62 -4.00 12.82
CA ARG A 257 5.78 -3.19 13.23
C ARG A 257 5.35 -1.85 13.84
N VAL A 258 4.40 -1.17 13.20
CA VAL A 258 3.85 0.10 13.68
C VAL A 258 3.03 -0.09 14.97
N ALA A 259 2.15 -1.09 15.00
CA ALA A 259 1.33 -1.37 16.17
C ALA A 259 2.20 -1.76 17.38
N ASP A 260 3.23 -2.58 17.19
CA ASP A 260 4.14 -3.01 18.25
C ASP A 260 4.87 -1.82 18.86
N TRP A 261 5.49 -0.97 18.02
CA TRP A 261 6.14 0.24 18.50
C TRP A 261 5.19 1.12 19.31
N GLN A 262 3.95 1.31 18.80
CA GLN A 262 2.96 2.14 19.47
C GLN A 262 2.54 1.56 20.83
N LEU A 263 2.33 0.25 20.91
CA LEU A 263 1.96 -0.40 22.17
C LEU A 263 3.10 -0.31 23.21
N ASP A 264 4.34 -0.53 22.77
CA ASP A 264 5.53 -0.46 23.65
C ASP A 264 5.80 0.96 24.18
N ASN A 265 5.35 1.98 23.42
CA ASN A 265 5.55 3.39 23.76
C ASN A 265 4.28 4.09 24.24
N PHE A 266 3.13 3.42 24.33
CA PHE A 266 1.83 4.03 24.60
C PHE A 266 1.80 4.85 25.88
N GLU A 267 2.30 4.31 26.99
CA GLU A 267 2.32 5.00 28.29
C GLU A 267 3.33 6.16 28.33
N ARG A 268 4.38 6.13 27.50
CA ARG A 268 5.42 7.18 27.44
C ARG A 268 5.00 8.37 26.61
N GLN A 269 4.12 8.20 25.62
CA GLN A 269 3.60 9.29 24.79
C GLN A 269 2.57 10.14 25.53
N SER A 270 2.14 9.71 26.72
CA SER A 270 1.22 10.47 27.52
C SER A 270 1.90 11.72 28.09
N VAL A 271 1.62 12.88 27.46
CA VAL A 271 1.54 14.18 28.15
C VAL A 271 2.84 14.93 28.47
N GLU A 272 4.05 14.43 28.35
CA GLU A 272 5.24 15.28 28.49
C GLU A 272 5.32 16.27 27.35
N GLY A 273 4.82 17.50 27.61
CA GLY A 273 4.83 18.61 26.67
C GLY A 273 3.53 18.89 25.93
N SER A 274 2.45 18.14 26.17
CA SER A 274 1.16 18.44 25.53
C SER A 274 0.61 19.80 25.98
N ARG A 275 0.19 20.61 25.00
CA ARG A 275 -0.49 21.91 25.23
C ARG A 275 -1.85 21.74 25.92
N TYR A 276 -2.42 20.53 25.88
CA TYR A 276 -3.76 20.22 26.37
C TYR A 276 -3.68 19.12 27.43
N PRO A 277 -3.93 19.42 28.71
CA PRO A 277 -4.09 18.41 29.75
C PRO A 277 -5.10 17.34 29.35
N ASP A 278 -4.86 16.09 29.70
CA ASP A 278 -5.72 14.93 29.35
C ASP A 278 -5.83 14.60 27.86
N SER A 279 -5.08 15.25 26.97
CA SER A 279 -5.16 14.97 25.51
C SER A 279 -4.87 13.52 25.15
N HIS A 280 -4.08 12.80 25.96
CA HIS A 280 -3.75 11.38 25.79
C HIS A 280 -4.39 10.49 26.87
N ALA A 281 -5.47 10.92 27.51
CA ALA A 281 -6.24 10.05 28.39
C ALA A 281 -6.80 8.84 27.60
N TYR A 282 -6.96 7.70 28.26
CA TYR A 282 -7.43 6.45 27.61
C TYR A 282 -8.74 6.61 26.81
N TRP A 283 -9.60 7.52 27.20
CA TRP A 283 -10.87 7.83 26.52
C TRP A 283 -10.76 8.94 25.46
N SER A 284 -9.61 9.61 25.33
CA SER A 284 -9.43 10.73 24.42
C SER A 284 -9.53 10.31 22.95
N TRP A 285 -10.01 11.25 22.10
CA TRP A 285 -10.10 11.07 20.65
C TRP A 285 -8.74 10.74 20.00
N VAL A 286 -7.65 11.29 20.54
CA VAL A 286 -6.27 11.06 20.08
C VAL A 286 -5.99 9.55 20.06
N ASN A 287 -6.30 8.89 21.16
CA ASN A 287 -6.12 7.44 21.32
C ASN A 287 -7.23 6.64 20.62
N ALA A 288 -8.47 7.17 20.62
CA ALA A 288 -9.62 6.48 20.03
C ALA A 288 -9.43 6.17 18.54
N ALA A 289 -8.83 7.08 17.78
CA ALA A 289 -8.49 6.85 16.37
C ALA A 289 -7.53 5.67 16.19
N MET A 290 -6.54 5.53 17.06
CA MET A 290 -5.64 4.37 17.05
C MET A 290 -6.37 3.08 17.43
N TYR A 291 -7.27 3.13 18.43
CA TYR A 291 -8.05 1.95 18.82
C TYR A 291 -8.94 1.44 17.67
N VAL A 292 -9.53 2.34 16.88
CA VAL A 292 -10.30 1.96 15.69
C VAL A 292 -9.41 1.24 14.67
N GLY A 293 -8.23 1.80 14.37
CA GLY A 293 -7.28 1.16 13.46
C GLY A 293 -6.78 -0.19 13.98
N LEU A 294 -6.42 -0.25 15.27
CA LEU A 294 -5.94 -1.48 15.91
C LEU A 294 -7.04 -2.55 15.97
N ALA A 295 -8.28 -2.18 16.33
CA ALA A 295 -9.41 -3.10 16.34
C ALA A 295 -9.69 -3.67 14.95
N GLY A 296 -9.54 -2.85 13.90
CA GLY A 296 -9.72 -3.26 12.50
C GLY A 296 -8.67 -4.27 12.00
N MET A 297 -7.52 -4.42 12.66
CA MET A 297 -6.50 -5.39 12.26
C MET A 297 -6.52 -6.70 13.08
N THR A 298 -7.29 -6.80 14.15
CA THR A 298 -7.24 -7.95 15.09
C THR A 298 -7.76 -9.26 14.53
N ASP A 299 -8.44 -9.27 13.41
CA ASP A 299 -8.84 -10.46 12.66
C ASP A 299 -7.77 -10.93 11.66
N LEU A 300 -6.85 -10.05 11.28
CA LEU A 300 -5.69 -10.36 10.44
C LEU A 300 -4.47 -10.72 11.29
N ALA A 301 -4.18 -9.91 12.30
CA ALA A 301 -3.11 -10.11 13.26
C ALA A 301 -3.69 -10.81 14.50
N THR A 302 -3.57 -12.13 14.54
CA THR A 302 -4.18 -12.99 15.57
C THR A 302 -3.45 -13.01 16.91
N GLU A 303 -2.36 -12.26 17.03
CA GLU A 303 -1.60 -12.15 18.27
C GLU A 303 -2.45 -11.56 19.40
N ALA A 304 -2.53 -12.27 20.51
CA ALA A 304 -3.38 -11.90 21.64
C ALA A 304 -3.10 -10.50 22.21
N LYS A 305 -1.85 -9.99 22.08
CA LYS A 305 -1.43 -8.70 22.63
C LYS A 305 -2.30 -7.52 22.19
N TYR A 306 -2.71 -7.46 20.90
CA TYR A 306 -3.53 -6.37 20.37
C TYR A 306 -4.94 -6.37 20.97
N THR A 307 -5.57 -7.54 21.00
CA THR A 307 -6.89 -7.69 21.61
C THR A 307 -6.85 -7.46 23.12
N THR A 308 -5.82 -7.98 23.81
CA THR A 308 -5.62 -7.80 25.25
C THR A 308 -5.43 -6.34 25.63
N PHE A 309 -4.65 -5.59 24.83
CA PHE A 309 -4.48 -4.15 25.00
C PHE A 309 -5.83 -3.41 24.93
N LEU A 310 -6.61 -3.64 23.87
CA LEU A 310 -7.91 -2.99 23.67
C LEU A 310 -8.92 -3.37 24.78
N GLN A 311 -8.95 -4.63 25.22
CA GLN A 311 -9.77 -5.05 26.36
C GLN A 311 -9.33 -4.36 27.66
N THR A 312 -8.03 -4.13 27.84
CA THR A 312 -7.50 -3.41 29.00
C THR A 312 -7.93 -1.96 28.99
N VAL A 313 -7.89 -1.29 27.82
CA VAL A 313 -8.43 0.06 27.63
C VAL A 313 -9.91 0.09 28.01
N GLY A 314 -10.73 -0.84 27.47
CA GLY A 314 -12.14 -0.93 27.78
C GLY A 314 -12.42 -1.08 29.29
N ARG A 315 -11.65 -1.93 30.00
CA ARG A 315 -11.75 -2.08 31.46
C ARG A 315 -11.33 -0.80 32.21
N LYS A 316 -10.21 -0.17 31.82
CA LYS A 316 -9.73 1.08 32.45
C LYS A 316 -10.72 2.22 32.30
N THR A 317 -11.37 2.35 31.14
CA THR A 317 -12.40 3.34 30.88
C THR A 317 -13.79 2.93 31.36
N ARG A 318 -13.97 1.67 31.83
CA ARG A 318 -15.27 1.06 32.12
C ARG A 318 -16.23 1.12 30.95
N TRP A 319 -15.71 1.09 29.71
CA TRP A 319 -16.46 1.21 28.46
C TRP A 319 -17.29 2.50 28.36
N LYS A 320 -16.90 3.57 29.10
CA LYS A 320 -17.58 4.86 29.09
C LYS A 320 -16.93 5.80 28.08
N PRO A 321 -17.71 6.62 27.36
CA PRO A 321 -17.22 7.79 26.64
C PRO A 321 -16.47 8.76 27.56
N GLY A 322 -15.87 9.80 26.98
CA GLY A 322 -15.19 10.86 27.73
C GLY A 322 -16.11 11.63 28.70
N ARG A 323 -15.57 12.65 29.33
CA ARG A 323 -16.22 13.36 30.45
C ARG A 323 -17.42 14.22 30.00
N ASN A 324 -17.33 14.81 28.79
CA ASN A 324 -18.39 15.65 28.24
C ASN A 324 -19.09 14.98 27.05
N ILE A 325 -20.18 14.27 27.31
CA ILE A 325 -20.92 13.54 26.26
C ILE A 325 -21.52 14.45 25.16
N PHE A 326 -21.61 15.76 25.40
CA PHE A 326 -22.06 16.75 24.40
C PHE A 326 -20.94 17.21 23.47
N PHE A 327 -19.69 16.84 23.75
CA PHE A 327 -18.53 17.17 22.94
C PHE A 327 -18.13 15.96 22.07
N ALA A 328 -18.14 16.13 20.75
CA ALA A 328 -17.94 15.02 19.82
C ALA A 328 -16.64 14.23 20.07
N ASP A 329 -15.56 14.92 20.44
CA ASP A 329 -14.26 14.29 20.69
C ASP A 329 -14.34 13.27 21.84
N ASP A 330 -15.13 13.57 22.88
CA ASP A 330 -15.32 12.70 24.03
C ASP A 330 -16.16 11.45 23.70
N LEU A 331 -16.95 11.49 22.61
CA LEU A 331 -17.69 10.34 22.13
C LEU A 331 -16.84 9.37 21.30
N CYS A 332 -15.73 9.85 20.70
CA CYS A 332 -14.96 9.12 19.67
C CYS A 332 -14.57 7.70 20.08
N VAL A 333 -14.21 7.50 21.35
CA VAL A 333 -13.83 6.19 21.90
C VAL A 333 -14.95 5.16 21.81
N GLY A 334 -16.21 5.60 21.77
CA GLY A 334 -17.40 4.76 21.58
C GLY A 334 -17.38 3.96 20.28
N GLN A 335 -16.61 4.40 19.26
CA GLN A 335 -16.45 3.65 18.02
C GLN A 335 -15.87 2.26 18.28
N PHE A 336 -14.73 2.16 18.98
CA PHE A 336 -14.13 0.86 19.23
C PHE A 336 -14.95 0.04 20.23
N TYR A 337 -15.68 0.66 21.15
CA TYR A 337 -16.61 -0.05 22.04
C TYR A 337 -17.70 -0.75 21.25
N ALA A 338 -18.29 -0.08 20.27
CA ALA A 338 -19.28 -0.69 19.38
C ALA A 338 -18.68 -1.82 18.54
N MET A 339 -17.44 -1.68 18.02
CA MET A 339 -16.73 -2.75 17.29
C MET A 339 -16.51 -3.98 18.19
N PHE A 340 -16.16 -3.78 19.43
CA PHE A 340 -15.96 -4.87 20.39
C PHE A 340 -17.28 -5.52 20.80
N TYR A 341 -18.35 -4.74 21.00
CA TYR A 341 -19.68 -5.29 21.20
C TYR A 341 -20.13 -6.15 20.01
N GLU A 342 -19.93 -5.70 18.78
CA GLU A 342 -20.27 -6.50 17.61
C GLU A 342 -19.53 -7.85 17.58
N ARG A 343 -18.28 -7.89 18.06
CA ARG A 343 -17.46 -9.09 18.09
C ARG A 343 -17.78 -10.02 19.26
N TYR A 344 -17.94 -9.46 20.47
CA TYR A 344 -18.06 -10.25 21.71
C TYR A 344 -19.48 -10.38 22.23
N ARG A 345 -20.40 -9.56 21.77
CA ARG A 345 -21.83 -9.52 22.16
C ARG A 345 -22.05 -9.28 23.67
N ASP A 346 -21.08 -8.70 24.36
CA ASP A 346 -21.20 -8.26 25.75
C ASP A 346 -21.77 -6.83 25.81
N SER A 347 -23.02 -6.72 26.27
CA SER A 347 -23.76 -5.44 26.37
C SER A 347 -23.07 -4.41 27.27
N ALA A 348 -22.23 -4.84 28.22
CA ALA A 348 -21.47 -3.93 29.07
C ALA A 348 -20.50 -3.05 28.26
N MET A 349 -20.06 -3.52 27.09
CA MET A 349 -19.14 -2.78 26.20
C MET A 349 -19.78 -1.60 25.48
N ILE A 350 -21.08 -1.63 25.22
CA ILE A 350 -21.78 -0.59 24.42
C ILE A 350 -22.79 0.23 25.24
N ARG A 351 -23.39 -0.36 26.28
CA ARG A 351 -24.46 0.28 27.06
C ARG A 351 -24.13 1.70 27.53
N PRO A 352 -22.94 2.00 28.11
CA PRO A 352 -22.64 3.37 28.53
C PRO A 352 -22.59 4.37 27.37
N THR A 353 -22.21 3.93 26.15
CA THR A 353 -22.26 4.75 24.94
C THR A 353 -23.69 5.00 24.51
N VAL A 354 -24.53 3.98 24.47
CA VAL A 354 -25.97 4.09 24.17
C VAL A 354 -26.65 5.10 25.11
N GLU A 355 -26.45 4.95 26.44
CA GLU A 355 -26.99 5.87 27.45
C GLU A 355 -26.52 7.31 27.24
N ALA A 356 -25.25 7.50 26.84
CA ALA A 356 -24.73 8.84 26.55
C ALA A 356 -25.41 9.45 25.31
N LEU A 357 -25.54 8.71 24.22
CA LEU A 357 -26.17 9.19 22.99
C LEU A 357 -27.68 9.46 23.21
N ASP A 358 -28.39 8.61 23.93
CA ASP A 358 -29.81 8.84 24.27
C ASP A 358 -30.01 10.14 25.04
N ARG A 359 -29.10 10.44 25.99
CA ARG A 359 -29.12 11.71 26.75
C ARG A 359 -28.87 12.93 25.85
N VAL A 360 -27.93 12.84 24.91
CA VAL A 360 -27.65 13.93 23.94
C VAL A 360 -28.87 14.14 23.04
N MET A 361 -29.48 13.07 22.52
CA MET A 361 -30.68 13.15 21.68
C MET A 361 -31.90 13.71 22.40
N ALA A 362 -32.03 13.45 23.72
CA ALA A 362 -33.13 13.97 24.54
C ALA A 362 -33.01 15.48 24.85
N ALA A 363 -31.81 16.04 24.73
CA ALA A 363 -31.54 17.46 24.99
C ALA A 363 -30.74 18.08 23.82
N PRO A 364 -31.31 18.13 22.60
CA PRO A 364 -30.64 18.63 21.43
C PRO A 364 -30.31 20.12 21.58
N ASP A 365 -29.07 20.51 21.27
CA ASP A 365 -28.67 21.90 21.22
C ASP A 365 -29.16 22.54 19.90
N THR A 366 -29.50 23.81 19.96
CA THR A 366 -29.91 24.63 18.80
C THR A 366 -28.94 25.80 18.53
N ALA A 367 -27.77 25.79 19.20
CA ALA A 367 -26.76 26.84 19.04
C ALA A 367 -26.31 26.98 17.57
N SER A 368 -25.91 28.17 17.20
CA SER A 368 -25.26 28.42 15.92
C SER A 368 -23.94 27.64 15.80
N LEU A 369 -23.61 27.20 14.60
CA LEU A 369 -22.31 26.59 14.33
C LEU A 369 -21.16 27.60 14.17
N ASN A 370 -21.40 28.91 14.38
CA ASN A 370 -20.29 29.82 14.49
C ASN A 370 -19.39 29.40 15.65
N TYR A 371 -18.11 29.24 15.38
CA TYR A 371 -17.15 28.64 16.32
C TYR A 371 -17.14 29.30 17.71
N TYR A 372 -17.32 30.62 17.76
CA TYR A 372 -17.34 31.37 19.00
C TYR A 372 -18.73 31.48 19.66
N ALA A 373 -19.77 30.95 19.03
CA ALA A 373 -21.11 30.99 19.65
C ALA A 373 -21.17 30.08 20.87
N LYS A 374 -21.88 30.53 21.91
CA LYS A 374 -22.11 29.73 23.10
C LYS A 374 -22.87 28.45 22.72
N GLY A 375 -22.36 27.31 23.13
CA GLY A 375 -22.94 26.01 22.82
C GLY A 375 -22.59 25.41 21.44
N SER A 376 -21.86 26.13 20.58
CA SER A 376 -21.49 25.62 19.25
C SER A 376 -20.74 24.29 19.29
N HIS A 377 -19.92 24.05 20.30
CA HIS A 377 -19.15 22.83 20.49
C HIS A 377 -20.00 21.63 20.96
N SER A 378 -21.24 21.85 21.40
CA SER A 378 -22.20 20.77 21.62
C SER A 378 -22.86 20.30 20.31
N ARG A 379 -22.62 21.03 19.25
CA ARG A 379 -23.02 20.69 17.87
C ARG A 379 -21.75 20.62 17.01
N TRP A 380 -21.68 19.86 16.02
CA TRP A 380 -20.45 19.60 15.25
C TRP A 380 -19.99 20.81 14.42
N CYS A 381 -19.50 21.88 15.13
CA CYS A 381 -19.12 23.15 14.54
C CYS A 381 -17.71 23.16 13.92
N TRP A 382 -17.05 22.02 13.84
CA TRP A 382 -15.75 21.82 13.17
C TRP A 382 -15.77 20.51 12.39
N CYS A 383 -15.04 20.44 11.27
CA CYS A 383 -15.11 19.32 10.34
C CYS A 383 -14.60 18.00 10.94
N ASP A 384 -13.61 18.05 11.85
CA ASP A 384 -13.06 16.86 12.53
C ASP A 384 -14.14 16.12 13.32
N ALA A 385 -15.13 16.84 13.84
CA ALA A 385 -16.25 16.27 14.59
C ALA A 385 -16.98 15.16 13.81
N ILE A 386 -16.94 15.19 12.46
CA ILE A 386 -17.58 14.20 11.60
C ILE A 386 -17.01 12.78 11.84
N PHE A 387 -15.72 12.67 12.15
CA PHE A 387 -15.14 11.39 12.58
C PHE A 387 -15.47 11.07 14.03
N MET A 388 -15.57 12.07 14.90
CA MET A 388 -15.60 11.89 16.35
C MET A 388 -16.98 11.46 16.86
N GLY A 389 -18.04 12.19 16.47
CA GLY A 389 -19.41 11.97 16.92
C GLY A 389 -20.27 11.11 15.96
N PRO A 390 -20.53 11.57 14.73
CA PRO A 390 -21.41 10.90 13.76
C PRO A 390 -21.12 9.43 13.57
N THR A 391 -19.86 9.04 13.54
CA THR A 391 -19.42 7.64 13.40
C THR A 391 -19.89 6.77 14.57
N VAL A 392 -19.96 7.32 15.78
CA VAL A 392 -20.47 6.60 16.96
C VAL A 392 -21.98 6.37 16.84
N TYR A 393 -22.73 7.40 16.41
CA TYR A 393 -24.17 7.25 16.14
C TYR A 393 -24.43 6.19 15.07
N ALA A 394 -23.66 6.20 13.97
CA ALA A 394 -23.81 5.20 12.90
C ALA A 394 -23.56 3.77 13.41
N ARG A 395 -22.49 3.55 14.18
CA ARG A 395 -22.16 2.24 14.75
C ARG A 395 -23.18 1.78 15.79
N VAL A 396 -23.64 2.67 16.67
CA VAL A 396 -24.66 2.34 17.66
C VAL A 396 -26.00 2.05 16.97
N GLY A 397 -26.38 2.82 15.97
CA GLY A 397 -27.58 2.56 15.16
C GLY A 397 -27.56 1.17 14.53
N ARG A 398 -26.41 0.76 13.97
CA ARG A 398 -26.22 -0.61 13.44
C ARG A 398 -26.27 -1.68 14.53
N ALA A 399 -25.57 -1.44 15.64
CA ALA A 399 -25.48 -2.41 16.73
C ALA A 399 -26.81 -2.67 17.44
N THR A 400 -27.67 -1.65 17.52
CA THR A 400 -28.99 -1.70 18.19
C THR A 400 -30.16 -1.93 17.24
N GLY A 401 -30.00 -1.63 15.94
CA GLY A 401 -31.09 -1.60 14.96
C GLY A 401 -32.00 -0.37 15.09
N ASP A 402 -31.70 0.58 15.96
CA ASP A 402 -32.54 1.75 16.23
C ASP A 402 -32.21 2.90 15.24
N ARG A 403 -33.20 3.22 14.41
CA ARG A 403 -33.07 4.25 13.36
C ARG A 403 -32.98 5.67 13.90
N ARG A 404 -33.39 5.95 15.14
CA ARG A 404 -33.31 7.28 15.76
C ARG A 404 -31.88 7.83 15.76
N TYR A 405 -30.86 6.95 15.88
CA TYR A 405 -29.45 7.36 15.82
C TYR A 405 -29.07 7.88 14.45
N TYR A 406 -29.57 7.28 13.37
CA TYR A 406 -29.32 7.78 12.01
C TYR A 406 -30.08 9.07 11.75
N ASP A 407 -31.32 9.23 12.25
CA ASP A 407 -32.10 10.43 12.07
C ASP A 407 -31.46 11.63 12.77
N TYR A 408 -30.93 11.42 13.98
CA TYR A 408 -30.18 12.46 14.70
C TYR A 408 -28.88 12.80 13.96
N LEU A 409 -28.10 11.78 13.59
CA LEU A 409 -26.85 11.93 12.81
C LEU A 409 -27.11 12.75 11.54
N ASP A 410 -28.10 12.36 10.75
CA ASP A 410 -28.38 13.00 9.46
C ASP A 410 -28.80 14.46 9.62
N ARG A 411 -29.61 14.76 10.63
CA ARG A 411 -30.03 16.14 10.92
C ARG A 411 -28.83 17.04 11.26
N GLU A 412 -27.99 16.62 12.19
CA GLU A 412 -26.86 17.44 12.64
C GLU A 412 -25.74 17.47 11.58
N PHE A 413 -25.49 16.37 10.88
CA PHE A 413 -24.54 16.33 9.78
C PHE A 413 -24.89 17.30 8.66
N ARG A 414 -26.17 17.43 8.29
CA ARG A 414 -26.60 18.41 7.28
C ARG A 414 -26.28 19.84 7.70
N VAL A 415 -26.55 20.19 8.93
CA VAL A 415 -26.23 21.55 9.43
C VAL A 415 -24.73 21.83 9.37
N THR A 416 -23.90 20.82 9.69
CA THR A 416 -22.43 20.93 9.57
C THR A 416 -22.00 21.08 8.10
N CYS A 417 -22.56 20.29 7.18
CA CYS A 417 -22.29 20.42 5.74
C CYS A 417 -22.70 21.78 5.19
N ASP A 418 -23.93 22.23 5.48
CA ASP A 418 -24.44 23.52 5.01
C ASP A 418 -23.58 24.69 5.50
N THR A 419 -22.86 24.51 6.62
CA THR A 419 -22.00 25.55 7.21
C THR A 419 -20.56 25.48 6.73
N LEU A 420 -19.98 24.28 6.59
CA LEU A 420 -18.53 24.10 6.42
C LEU A 420 -18.11 23.53 5.08
N TYR A 421 -19.00 22.91 4.32
CA TYR A 421 -18.65 22.37 3.00
C TYR A 421 -18.55 23.49 1.97
N CYS A 422 -17.48 23.47 1.19
CA CYS A 422 -17.25 24.37 0.06
C CYS A 422 -17.48 23.62 -1.24
N PRO A 423 -18.63 23.81 -1.92
CA PRO A 423 -18.95 23.08 -3.16
C PRO A 423 -17.97 23.36 -4.29
N GLU A 424 -17.40 24.57 -4.40
CA GLU A 424 -16.46 24.95 -5.43
C GLU A 424 -15.17 24.14 -5.34
N GLU A 425 -14.68 23.93 -4.10
CA GLU A 425 -13.45 23.16 -3.85
C GLU A 425 -13.71 21.69 -3.52
N ARG A 426 -14.97 21.33 -3.22
CA ARG A 426 -15.36 19.98 -2.79
C ARG A 426 -14.60 19.52 -1.55
N LEU A 427 -14.33 20.46 -0.63
CA LEU A 427 -13.58 20.29 0.61
C LEU A 427 -14.30 20.97 1.76
N PHE A 428 -13.95 20.61 3.00
CA PHE A 428 -14.48 21.25 4.19
C PHE A 428 -13.50 22.27 4.77
N PHE A 429 -14.00 23.46 5.09
CA PHE A 429 -13.31 24.34 6.04
C PHE A 429 -13.25 23.67 7.40
N ARG A 430 -12.17 23.93 8.15
CA ARG A 430 -12.04 23.35 9.49
C ARG A 430 -13.21 23.77 10.40
N ASP A 431 -13.51 25.06 10.43
CA ASP A 431 -14.65 25.70 11.10
C ASP A 431 -14.89 27.10 10.51
N THR A 432 -15.89 27.81 11.01
CA THR A 432 -16.29 29.11 10.44
C THR A 432 -15.23 30.20 10.50
N ARG A 433 -14.19 30.05 11.31
CA ARG A 433 -13.06 31.01 11.36
C ARG A 433 -12.27 31.01 10.05
N TYR A 434 -12.19 29.84 9.38
CA TYR A 434 -11.35 29.63 8.19
C TYR A 434 -12.04 30.00 6.87
N ILE A 435 -13.37 30.23 6.85
CA ILE A 435 -14.11 30.52 5.61
C ILE A 435 -13.56 31.74 4.86
N GLY A 436 -13.18 32.81 5.61
CA GLY A 436 -12.61 34.04 5.05
C GLY A 436 -11.09 34.07 4.94
N MET A 437 -10.39 33.07 5.50
CA MET A 437 -8.94 33.05 5.54
C MET A 437 -8.33 32.64 4.20
N ARG A 438 -7.08 33.06 3.99
CA ARG A 438 -6.29 32.71 2.79
C ARG A 438 -4.91 32.24 3.20
N GLU A 439 -4.39 31.29 2.41
CA GLU A 439 -3.00 30.84 2.45
C GLU A 439 -2.06 31.90 1.86
N LYS A 440 -0.75 31.66 1.97
CA LYS A 440 0.27 32.59 1.43
C LYS A 440 0.19 32.76 -0.08
N ASN A 441 -0.23 31.70 -0.81
CA ASN A 441 -0.43 31.75 -2.25
C ASN A 441 -1.77 32.40 -2.68
N GLY A 442 -2.60 32.85 -1.72
CA GLY A 442 -3.91 33.48 -1.95
C GLY A 442 -5.08 32.50 -2.00
N GLU A 443 -4.84 31.20 -1.99
CA GLU A 443 -5.88 30.16 -1.99
C GLU A 443 -6.62 30.11 -0.64
N ARG A 444 -7.78 29.43 -0.61
CA ARG A 444 -8.55 29.17 0.61
C ARG A 444 -7.82 28.17 1.51
N VAL A 445 -8.00 28.27 2.82
CA VAL A 445 -7.37 27.37 3.78
C VAL A 445 -8.17 26.07 3.90
N PHE A 446 -7.62 24.98 3.39
CA PHE A 446 -8.17 23.64 3.57
C PHE A 446 -7.12 22.72 4.19
N TRP A 447 -7.32 22.42 5.46
CA TRP A 447 -6.42 21.59 6.23
C TRP A 447 -6.51 20.11 5.83
N GLY A 448 -5.37 19.49 5.53
CA GLY A 448 -5.27 18.11 5.07
C GLY A 448 -5.88 17.12 6.07
N ARG A 449 -5.42 17.15 7.33
CA ARG A 449 -5.96 16.25 8.37
C ARG A 449 -7.43 16.51 8.67
N GLY A 450 -7.89 17.76 8.68
CA GLY A 450 -9.30 18.09 8.87
C GLY A 450 -10.19 17.40 7.83
N ASN A 451 -9.82 17.51 6.54
CA ASN A 451 -10.52 16.81 5.46
C ASN A 451 -10.32 15.29 5.51
N GLY A 452 -9.17 14.82 6.02
CA GLY A 452 -8.92 13.40 6.28
C GLY A 452 -9.91 12.80 7.28
N TRP A 453 -10.18 13.50 8.38
CA TRP A 453 -11.21 13.12 9.34
C TRP A 453 -12.61 13.01 8.70
N VAL A 454 -12.97 13.99 7.85
CA VAL A 454 -14.26 13.98 7.16
C VAL A 454 -14.40 12.74 6.27
N THR A 455 -13.41 12.48 5.42
CA THR A 455 -13.48 11.34 4.48
C THR A 455 -13.49 10.01 5.19
N ALA A 456 -12.66 9.84 6.23
CA ALA A 456 -12.69 8.64 7.07
C ALA A 456 -14.01 8.50 7.84
N GLY A 457 -14.57 9.61 8.32
CA GLY A 457 -15.89 9.62 8.97
C GLY A 457 -17.01 9.17 8.02
N LEU A 458 -17.00 9.67 6.77
CA LEU A 458 -17.96 9.29 5.74
C LEU A 458 -17.94 7.79 5.46
N THR A 459 -16.75 7.17 5.37
CA THR A 459 -16.67 5.71 5.15
C THR A 459 -17.36 4.93 6.26
N VAL A 460 -17.11 5.32 7.52
CA VAL A 460 -17.72 4.65 8.69
C VAL A 460 -19.24 4.85 8.70
N ILE A 461 -19.71 6.06 8.40
CA ILE A 461 -21.15 6.36 8.34
C ILE A 461 -21.81 5.51 7.26
N ILE A 462 -21.28 5.49 6.04
CA ILE A 462 -21.83 4.74 4.90
C ILE A 462 -21.85 3.23 5.18
N ASP A 463 -20.78 2.67 5.78
CA ASP A 463 -20.70 1.23 6.11
C ASP A 463 -21.72 0.80 7.17
N ASN A 464 -22.08 1.71 8.09
CA ASN A 464 -22.95 1.39 9.20
C ASN A 464 -24.42 1.84 9.00
N MET A 465 -24.69 2.67 7.99
CA MET A 465 -26.05 3.10 7.65
C MET A 465 -26.75 2.01 6.82
N PRO A 466 -28.01 1.67 7.11
CA PRO A 466 -28.77 0.69 6.33
C PRO A 466 -28.89 1.08 4.85
N ASP A 467 -28.93 0.09 3.95
CA ASP A 467 -29.01 0.36 2.51
C ASP A 467 -30.33 1.06 2.12
N ASP A 468 -31.39 0.81 2.86
CA ASP A 468 -32.71 1.43 2.69
C ASP A 468 -32.86 2.77 3.40
N TYR A 469 -31.78 3.30 4.03
CA TYR A 469 -31.87 4.61 4.68
C TYR A 469 -31.88 5.73 3.63
N PRO A 470 -32.90 6.61 3.61
CA PRO A 470 -33.11 7.55 2.49
C PRO A 470 -31.94 8.48 2.19
N ALA A 471 -31.17 8.86 3.21
CA ALA A 471 -30.04 9.78 3.04
C ALA A 471 -28.75 9.10 2.58
N LYS A 472 -28.64 7.76 2.57
CA LYS A 472 -27.38 7.04 2.26
C LYS A 472 -26.78 7.46 0.93
N ALA A 473 -27.63 7.61 -0.11
CA ALA A 473 -27.17 8.02 -1.45
C ALA A 473 -26.46 9.39 -1.44
N ARG A 474 -26.92 10.33 -0.60
CA ARG A 474 -26.29 11.65 -0.45
C ARG A 474 -24.89 11.54 0.17
N TYR A 475 -24.69 10.70 1.19
CA TYR A 475 -23.37 10.47 1.79
C TYR A 475 -22.42 9.84 0.77
N VAL A 476 -22.88 8.89 -0.04
CA VAL A 476 -22.09 8.28 -1.12
C VAL A 476 -21.71 9.32 -2.19
N ALA A 477 -22.64 10.20 -2.58
CA ALA A 477 -22.36 11.27 -3.54
C ALA A 477 -21.28 12.23 -3.01
N LEU A 478 -21.45 12.74 -1.80
CA LEU A 478 -20.47 13.62 -1.15
C LEU A 478 -19.09 12.95 -1.02
N PHE A 479 -19.06 11.67 -0.63
CA PHE A 479 -17.83 10.90 -0.55
C PHE A 479 -17.11 10.86 -1.92
N ARG A 480 -17.84 10.57 -3.00
CA ARG A 480 -17.25 10.51 -4.36
C ARG A 480 -16.71 11.86 -4.82
N GLU A 481 -17.46 12.94 -4.60
CA GLU A 481 -17.01 14.30 -4.94
C GLU A 481 -15.72 14.69 -4.22
N MET A 482 -15.64 14.40 -2.92
CA MET A 482 -14.43 14.66 -2.15
C MET A 482 -13.26 13.79 -2.61
N MET A 483 -13.48 12.49 -2.88
CA MET A 483 -12.41 11.59 -3.30
C MET A 483 -11.83 11.97 -4.67
N GLU A 484 -12.66 12.43 -5.60
CA GLU A 484 -12.20 12.94 -6.89
C GLU A 484 -11.28 14.15 -6.71
N ARG A 485 -11.69 15.12 -5.88
CA ARG A 485 -10.89 16.32 -5.59
C ARG A 485 -9.58 15.95 -4.89
N ILE A 486 -9.65 15.14 -3.85
CA ILE A 486 -8.50 14.73 -3.03
C ILE A 486 -7.49 13.92 -3.85
N ALA A 487 -7.93 13.02 -4.72
CA ALA A 487 -7.02 12.28 -5.60
C ALA A 487 -6.16 13.21 -6.47
N GLY A 488 -6.75 14.30 -6.99
CA GLY A 488 -6.05 15.31 -7.77
C GLY A 488 -5.08 16.22 -6.98
N LEU A 489 -5.13 16.16 -5.64
CA LEU A 489 -4.28 16.97 -4.75
C LEU A 489 -3.11 16.19 -4.15
N GLN A 490 -2.90 14.93 -4.55
CA GLN A 490 -1.76 14.14 -4.09
C GLN A 490 -0.44 14.69 -4.63
N GLY A 491 0.52 14.91 -3.75
CA GLY A 491 1.88 15.32 -4.11
C GLY A 491 2.62 14.31 -4.98
N ALA A 492 3.67 14.76 -5.66
CA ALA A 492 4.53 13.89 -6.46
C ALA A 492 5.21 12.81 -5.60
N ASP A 493 5.48 13.10 -4.33
CA ASP A 493 6.03 12.21 -3.31
C ASP A 493 5.01 11.20 -2.76
N GLY A 494 3.73 11.29 -3.15
CA GLY A 494 2.66 10.40 -2.71
C GLY A 494 1.97 10.82 -1.42
N PHE A 495 2.43 11.88 -0.76
CA PHE A 495 1.76 12.45 0.40
C PHE A 495 0.71 13.48 0.01
N TRP A 496 -0.21 13.72 0.92
CA TRP A 496 -0.97 14.96 1.00
C TRP A 496 -0.37 15.80 2.13
N HIS A 497 -0.15 17.08 1.85
CA HIS A 497 0.52 17.99 2.75
C HIS A 497 -0.46 18.65 3.75
N ALA A 498 0.04 19.36 4.76
CA ALA A 498 -0.79 19.96 5.80
C ALA A 498 -1.83 20.92 5.21
N SER A 499 -1.48 21.76 4.23
CA SER A 499 -2.44 22.51 3.41
C SER A 499 -2.66 21.85 2.07
N LEU A 500 -3.94 21.62 1.72
CA LEU A 500 -4.31 20.94 0.46
C LEU A 500 -4.14 21.85 -0.75
N LEU A 501 -4.28 23.17 -0.61
CA LEU A 501 -4.19 24.11 -1.73
C LEU A 501 -2.91 24.96 -1.73
N ASP A 502 -2.10 24.88 -0.66
CA ASP A 502 -0.79 25.52 -0.58
C ASP A 502 0.30 24.57 -0.05
N PRO A 503 0.54 23.44 -0.74
CA PRO A 503 1.57 22.50 -0.31
C PRO A 503 2.97 23.11 -0.33
N ALA A 504 3.22 24.15 -1.15
CA ALA A 504 4.51 24.82 -1.22
C ALA A 504 4.88 25.56 0.08
N SER A 505 3.90 26.06 0.81
CA SER A 505 4.12 26.68 2.12
C SER A 505 4.30 25.65 3.24
N TYR A 506 3.90 24.39 3.01
CA TYR A 506 4.01 23.26 3.93
C TYR A 506 4.61 22.04 3.23
N PRO A 507 5.89 22.10 2.80
CA PRO A 507 6.47 21.11 1.91
C PRO A 507 6.78 19.75 2.56
N ALA A 508 6.73 19.67 3.89
CA ALA A 508 6.97 18.41 4.59
C ALA A 508 5.79 17.44 4.38
N PRO A 509 6.07 16.11 4.33
CA PRO A 509 5.02 15.09 4.39
C PRO A 509 4.06 15.30 5.57
N GLU A 510 2.78 14.95 5.42
CA GLU A 510 1.84 14.90 6.54
C GLU A 510 1.15 13.53 6.58
N THR A 511 1.57 12.70 7.53
CA THR A 511 1.23 11.28 7.57
C THR A 511 -0.22 11.02 7.96
N SER A 512 -0.81 11.84 8.84
CA SER A 512 -2.19 11.60 9.29
C SER A 512 -3.21 11.85 8.18
N ALA A 513 -3.08 12.96 7.43
CA ALA A 513 -3.93 13.22 6.26
C ALA A 513 -3.74 12.14 5.19
N THR A 514 -2.48 11.81 4.89
CA THR A 514 -2.14 10.75 3.91
C THR A 514 -2.74 9.42 4.31
N GLY A 515 -2.70 9.06 5.60
CA GLY A 515 -3.29 7.85 6.13
C GLY A 515 -4.80 7.79 5.93
N PHE A 516 -5.54 8.85 6.30
CA PHE A 516 -6.99 8.89 6.14
C PHE A 516 -7.43 8.93 4.68
N PHE A 517 -6.74 9.65 3.80
CA PHE A 517 -7.07 9.69 2.39
C PHE A 517 -6.76 8.36 1.70
N THR A 518 -5.61 7.74 1.99
CA THR A 518 -5.27 6.40 1.49
C THR A 518 -6.30 5.36 1.97
N TYR A 519 -6.68 5.40 3.24
CA TYR A 519 -7.75 4.58 3.79
C TYR A 519 -9.05 4.75 3.03
N SER A 520 -9.50 6.00 2.84
CA SER A 520 -10.78 6.33 2.21
C SER A 520 -10.82 5.91 0.74
N LEU A 521 -9.72 6.14 -0.02
CA LEU A 521 -9.58 5.70 -1.41
C LEU A 521 -9.65 4.19 -1.52
N LEU A 522 -8.85 3.47 -0.73
CA LEU A 522 -8.84 2.00 -0.73
C LEU A 522 -10.19 1.41 -0.31
N TRP A 523 -10.83 2.00 0.71
CA TRP A 523 -12.16 1.59 1.14
C TRP A 523 -13.18 1.77 0.00
N GLY A 524 -13.17 2.92 -0.67
CA GLY A 524 -14.06 3.21 -1.81
C GLY A 524 -13.86 2.22 -2.96
N VAL A 525 -12.61 1.90 -3.30
CA VAL A 525 -12.28 0.88 -4.32
C VAL A 525 -12.71 -0.51 -3.87
N ASN A 526 -12.45 -0.89 -2.63
CA ASN A 526 -12.82 -2.19 -2.08
C ASN A 526 -14.34 -2.41 -2.02
N ARG A 527 -15.12 -1.33 -1.90
CA ARG A 527 -16.60 -1.33 -1.91
C ARG A 527 -17.20 -1.18 -3.32
N GLY A 528 -16.39 -0.97 -4.35
CA GLY A 528 -16.87 -0.72 -5.71
C GLY A 528 -17.52 0.66 -5.88
N LEU A 529 -17.29 1.59 -4.96
CA LEU A 529 -17.77 2.97 -5.04
C LEU A 529 -16.86 3.85 -5.88
N LEU A 530 -15.58 3.50 -5.97
CA LEU A 530 -14.54 4.16 -6.75
C LEU A 530 -13.94 3.17 -7.76
N ASP A 531 -13.62 3.66 -8.96
CA ASP A 531 -13.02 2.85 -10.01
C ASP A 531 -11.58 2.45 -9.64
N ARG A 532 -11.30 1.14 -9.65
CA ARG A 532 -9.99 0.57 -9.29
C ARG A 532 -8.87 1.03 -10.22
N ALA A 533 -9.16 1.15 -11.53
CA ALA A 533 -8.14 1.54 -12.50
C ALA A 533 -7.71 2.99 -12.32
N HIS A 534 -8.62 3.86 -11.91
CA HIS A 534 -8.36 5.28 -11.70
C HIS A 534 -7.77 5.57 -10.31
N TYR A 535 -8.42 5.09 -9.24
CA TYR A 535 -8.05 5.42 -7.86
C TYR A 535 -7.04 4.46 -7.23
N GLY A 536 -6.92 3.24 -7.75
CA GLY A 536 -5.96 2.24 -7.24
C GLY A 536 -4.52 2.74 -7.25
N PRO A 537 -3.98 3.26 -8.37
CA PRO A 537 -2.61 3.80 -8.42
C PRO A 537 -2.36 4.94 -7.42
N VAL A 538 -3.34 5.84 -7.23
CA VAL A 538 -3.26 6.95 -6.25
C VAL A 538 -3.17 6.39 -4.83
N ALA A 539 -4.01 5.43 -4.49
CA ALA A 539 -4.03 4.81 -3.17
C ALA A 539 -2.78 3.97 -2.89
N GLU A 540 -2.28 3.21 -3.88
CA GLU A 540 -1.02 2.47 -3.76
C GLU A 540 0.18 3.41 -3.56
N LYS A 541 0.20 4.55 -4.25
CA LYS A 541 1.22 5.59 -4.07
C LYS A 541 1.18 6.18 -2.66
N GLY A 542 -0.02 6.47 -2.14
CA GLY A 542 -0.22 6.92 -0.75
C GLY A 542 0.23 5.87 0.27
N TRP A 543 -0.08 4.59 0.06
CA TRP A 543 0.39 3.51 0.94
C TRP A 543 1.91 3.40 0.99
N ARG A 544 2.58 3.50 -0.17
CA ARG A 544 4.06 3.51 -0.21
C ARG A 544 4.63 4.71 0.54
N ALA A 545 4.02 5.90 0.39
CA ALA A 545 4.41 7.09 1.14
C ALA A 545 4.31 6.86 2.66
N LEU A 546 3.19 6.29 3.13
CA LEU A 546 3.01 5.93 4.53
C LEU A 546 4.10 4.97 5.03
N CYS A 547 4.47 3.95 4.24
CA CYS A 547 5.55 3.03 4.61
C CYS A 547 6.90 3.73 4.77
N GLU A 548 7.19 4.77 3.98
CA GLU A 548 8.42 5.56 4.06
C GLU A 548 8.44 6.52 5.26
N ALA A 549 7.29 6.96 5.73
CA ALA A 549 7.17 7.76 6.94
C ALA A 549 7.48 6.95 8.22
N VAL A 550 7.48 5.63 8.15
CA VAL A 550 7.78 4.76 9.29
C VAL A 550 9.29 4.63 9.46
N HIS A 551 9.79 4.90 10.68
CA HIS A 551 11.18 4.71 11.06
C HIS A 551 11.53 3.21 11.14
N GLU A 552 12.83 2.91 11.21
CA GLU A 552 13.32 1.52 11.26
C GLU A 552 12.79 0.75 12.47
N ASP A 553 12.59 1.42 13.61
CA ASP A 553 12.05 0.83 14.84
C ASP A 553 10.51 0.66 14.83
N GLY A 554 9.81 1.23 13.85
CA GLY A 554 8.34 1.18 13.73
C GLY A 554 7.61 2.47 14.12
N LYS A 555 8.31 3.49 14.62
CA LYS A 555 7.73 4.82 14.91
C LYS A 555 7.16 5.43 13.64
N VAL A 556 5.93 5.93 13.69
CA VAL A 556 5.34 6.69 12.59
C VAL A 556 5.77 8.15 12.70
N GLY A 557 6.47 8.65 11.68
CA GLY A 557 6.95 10.03 11.63
C GLY A 557 6.05 10.95 10.81
N TYR A 558 6.41 12.23 10.76
CA TYR A 558 5.70 13.27 10.02
C TYR A 558 4.21 13.39 10.37
N VAL A 559 3.85 13.18 11.62
CA VAL A 559 2.48 13.38 12.08
C VAL A 559 2.36 14.77 12.69
N GLN A 560 1.64 15.66 12.04
CA GLN A 560 1.41 17.01 12.56
C GLN A 560 0.81 16.92 13.98
N PRO A 561 1.37 17.64 14.98
CA PRO A 561 0.84 17.68 16.34
C PRO A 561 -0.61 18.16 16.41
N ILE A 562 -1.26 17.98 17.57
CA ILE A 562 -2.63 18.45 17.80
C ILE A 562 -2.76 19.93 17.42
N GLY A 563 -3.71 20.25 16.57
CA GLY A 563 -3.94 21.60 16.03
C GLY A 563 -5.28 21.71 15.33
N ALA A 564 -5.51 22.85 14.70
CA ALA A 564 -6.76 23.20 14.02
C ALA A 564 -6.55 23.72 12.58
N ASP A 565 -5.31 23.81 12.12
CA ASP A 565 -4.91 24.39 10.85
C ASP A 565 -3.61 23.77 10.33
N PRO A 566 -3.22 24.04 9.08
CA PRO A 566 -1.94 23.61 8.54
C PRO A 566 -0.77 24.13 9.37
N GLN A 567 0.16 23.23 9.73
CA GLN A 567 1.39 23.56 10.45
C GLN A 567 2.58 22.81 9.86
N GLN A 568 3.77 23.30 10.12
CA GLN A 568 5.00 22.59 9.78
C GLN A 568 5.11 21.33 10.62
N VAL A 569 5.69 20.30 10.01
CA VAL A 569 5.87 18.99 10.62
C VAL A 569 7.28 18.47 10.34
N GLY A 570 7.89 17.83 11.34
CA GLY A 570 9.21 17.21 11.23
C GLY A 570 9.14 15.69 11.12
N ARG A 571 10.25 15.09 10.70
CA ARG A 571 10.35 13.63 10.57
C ARG A 571 10.06 12.88 11.88
N ASP A 572 10.47 13.46 13.00
CA ASP A 572 10.34 12.84 14.31
C ASP A 572 9.02 13.12 15.02
N ASP A 573 8.21 14.05 14.48
CA ASP A 573 6.90 14.34 15.02
C ASP A 573 5.96 13.14 14.85
N THR A 574 5.38 12.72 15.95
CA THR A 574 4.50 11.54 16.00
C THR A 574 3.33 11.79 16.93
N GLU A 575 2.18 11.27 16.52
CA GLU A 575 0.95 11.27 17.33
C GLU A 575 0.17 9.97 17.11
N VAL A 576 -0.50 9.52 18.13
CA VAL A 576 -1.21 8.24 18.19
C VAL A 576 -2.28 8.11 17.09
N TYR A 577 -2.96 9.21 16.74
CA TYR A 577 -3.97 9.20 15.67
C TYR A 577 -3.35 8.98 14.28
N GLY A 578 -2.09 9.36 14.05
CA GLY A 578 -1.37 9.03 12.81
C GLY A 578 -1.14 7.54 12.65
N VAL A 579 -0.84 6.85 13.76
CA VAL A 579 -0.78 5.39 13.82
C VAL A 579 -2.15 4.80 13.48
N GLY A 580 -3.23 5.33 14.04
CA GLY A 580 -4.61 4.92 13.73
C GLY A 580 -4.91 5.00 12.24
N ALA A 581 -4.60 6.15 11.62
CA ALA A 581 -4.80 6.38 10.19
C ALA A 581 -4.02 5.38 9.32
N LEU A 582 -2.75 5.11 9.65
CA LEU A 582 -1.92 4.12 8.95
C LEU A 582 -2.48 2.70 9.09
N LEU A 583 -2.92 2.28 10.28
CA LEU A 583 -3.50 0.96 10.50
C LEU A 583 -4.83 0.79 9.75
N MET A 584 -5.68 1.82 9.70
CA MET A 584 -6.91 1.83 8.90
C MET A 584 -6.60 1.69 7.41
N ALA A 585 -5.62 2.45 6.90
CA ALA A 585 -5.14 2.34 5.51
C ALA A 585 -4.56 0.95 5.21
N GLY A 586 -3.73 0.42 6.11
CA GLY A 586 -3.13 -0.91 6.00
C GLY A 586 -4.16 -2.03 5.93
N ARG A 587 -5.23 -1.96 6.74
CA ARG A 587 -6.33 -2.92 6.66
C ARG A 587 -6.98 -2.91 5.26
N GLN A 588 -7.28 -1.74 4.73
CA GLN A 588 -7.88 -1.63 3.39
C GLN A 588 -6.90 -2.01 2.28
N MET A 589 -5.61 -1.73 2.46
CA MET A 589 -4.56 -2.14 1.51
C MET A 589 -4.40 -3.67 1.48
N TYR A 590 -4.47 -4.34 2.63
CA TYR A 590 -4.50 -5.80 2.71
C TYR A 590 -5.66 -6.38 1.89
N ASP A 591 -6.87 -5.88 2.12
CA ASP A 591 -8.07 -6.32 1.41
C ASP A 591 -7.97 -6.02 -0.11
N TYR A 592 -7.43 -4.85 -0.48
CA TYR A 592 -7.23 -4.44 -1.87
C TYR A 592 -6.27 -5.37 -2.62
N VAL A 593 -5.15 -5.74 -1.99
CA VAL A 593 -4.15 -6.64 -2.60
C VAL A 593 -4.69 -8.06 -2.74
N MET A 594 -5.51 -8.53 -1.80
CA MET A 594 -6.10 -9.87 -1.84
C MET A 594 -7.18 -10.03 -2.91
N LYS A 595 -7.86 -8.96 -3.29
CA LYS A 595 -8.84 -8.97 -4.38
C LYS A 595 -8.15 -9.02 -5.75
N PRO A 596 -8.66 -9.82 -6.71
CA PRO A 596 -8.12 -9.89 -8.07
C PRO A 596 -8.31 -8.59 -8.85
#